data_4cd5559196b10b696fe86f85b899f837
#
_entry.id   4cd5559196b10b696fe86f85b899f837
#
_cell.length_a   1.000
_cell.length_b   1.000
_cell.length_c   1.000
_cell.angle_alpha   90.00
_cell.angle_beta   90.00
_cell.angle_gamma   90.00
#
_symmetry.space_group_name_H-M   'P 1'
#
loop_
_entity.id
_entity.type
_entity.pdbx_description
1 polymer ?
#
loop_
_entity_poly.entity_id
_entity_poly.type
_entity_poly.pdbx_seq_one_letter_code
_entity_poly.pdbx_strand_id
1 'polypeptide(L)'
;WGGAPSPIEAAMMAANMAPGRNRSFTAEEWPHIIGKKVWYDAMDEAEEMIDLSVETDIQGYDIDEDMVKIARENARMAGVDKLIHFQRRGVEDLHHPKKYGFIITNPPYGERLQDKSQMPQLYRTIGERFRELDSWSMYLITAYEQAEKDIGRKADKNRKIYNRMPKTYYYQFLGPKPPKRRDV
;
A
#
# COMPACT_ATOMS: atom_id res chain seq x y z
N TRP A 1 -11.58 5.78 -3.52
CA TRP A 1 -10.16 6.19 -3.56
C TRP A 1 -9.43 5.35 -4.60
N GLY A 2 -8.98 5.97 -5.63
CA GLY A 2 -8.50 5.45 -6.87
C GLY A 2 -7.55 4.26 -6.89
N GLY A 3 -8.06 3.09 -7.17
CA GLY A 3 -7.33 2.07 -7.90
C GLY A 3 -6.15 1.38 -7.22
N ALA A 4 -6.12 1.28 -5.91
CA ALA A 4 -5.17 0.49 -5.10
C ALA A 4 -3.67 0.71 -5.45
N PRO A 5 -3.12 1.94 -5.37
CA PRO A 5 -1.72 2.18 -5.71
C PRO A 5 -0.74 1.41 -4.80
N SER A 6 -1.03 1.28 -3.51
CA SER A 6 -0.10 0.66 -2.57
C SER A 6 0.20 -0.81 -2.83
N PRO A 7 -0.78 -1.70 -3.12
CA PRO A 7 -0.48 -3.07 -3.53
C PRO A 7 0.30 -3.16 -4.84
N ILE A 8 -0.02 -2.29 -5.80
CA ILE A 8 0.68 -2.23 -7.10
C ILE A 8 2.14 -1.82 -6.91
N GLU A 9 2.41 -0.77 -6.14
CA GLU A 9 3.77 -0.32 -5.83
C GLU A 9 4.56 -1.43 -5.10
N ALA A 10 3.96 -2.10 -4.13
CA ALA A 10 4.60 -3.21 -3.44
C ALA A 10 4.95 -4.37 -4.39
N ALA A 11 4.06 -4.70 -5.33
CA ALA A 11 4.30 -5.73 -6.32
C ALA A 11 5.41 -5.33 -7.31
N MET A 12 5.43 -4.07 -7.74
CA MET A 12 6.49 -3.54 -8.61
C MET A 12 7.86 -3.60 -7.92
N MET A 13 7.93 -3.24 -6.63
CA MET A 13 9.15 -3.36 -5.83
C MET A 13 9.60 -4.83 -5.69
N ALA A 14 8.67 -5.75 -5.44
CA ALA A 14 8.97 -7.18 -5.34
C ALA A 14 9.50 -7.75 -6.66
N ALA A 15 8.95 -7.32 -7.80
CA ALA A 15 9.40 -7.70 -9.14
C ALA A 15 10.62 -6.93 -9.63
N ASN A 16 11.19 -6.05 -8.82
CA ASN A 16 12.34 -5.19 -9.16
C ASN A 16 12.09 -4.27 -10.36
N MET A 17 10.86 -3.76 -10.47
CA MET A 17 10.49 -2.81 -11.50
C MET A 17 10.90 -1.39 -11.14
N ALA A 18 11.54 -0.68 -12.06
CA ALA A 18 11.88 0.72 -11.89
C ALA A 18 10.63 1.61 -11.84
N PRO A 19 10.53 2.57 -10.91
CA PRO A 19 9.44 3.54 -10.90
C PRO A 19 9.45 4.37 -12.19
N GLY A 20 8.25 4.65 -12.70
CA GLY A 20 8.11 5.51 -13.88
C GLY A 20 8.44 4.85 -15.22
N ARG A 21 8.65 3.54 -15.30
CA ARG A 21 8.95 2.81 -16.55
C ARG A 21 7.96 3.06 -17.70
N ASN A 22 6.70 3.37 -17.36
CA ASN A 22 5.63 3.63 -18.33
C ASN A 22 5.41 5.14 -18.56
N ARG A 23 6.35 5.98 -18.15
CA ARG A 23 6.30 7.44 -18.34
C ARG A 23 7.51 7.89 -19.15
N SER A 24 7.32 8.93 -19.96
CA SER A 24 8.43 9.68 -20.56
C SER A 24 8.95 10.72 -19.56
N PHE A 25 10.19 11.08 -19.69
CA PHE A 25 10.86 12.10 -18.89
C PHE A 25 11.40 13.22 -19.76
N THR A 26 11.30 14.46 -19.32
CA THR A 26 11.84 15.62 -20.04
C THR A 26 13.35 15.48 -20.34
N ALA A 27 14.08 14.78 -19.47
CA ALA A 27 15.51 14.52 -19.69
C ALA A 27 15.82 13.71 -20.96
N GLU A 28 14.86 12.92 -21.45
CA GLU A 28 15.00 12.18 -22.73
C GLU A 28 15.14 13.12 -23.92
N GLU A 29 14.57 14.33 -23.81
CA GLU A 29 14.60 15.36 -24.84
C GLU A 29 15.91 16.17 -24.83
N TRP A 30 16.84 15.88 -23.92
CA TRP A 30 18.09 16.59 -23.73
C TRP A 30 19.31 15.74 -24.14
N PRO A 31 19.46 15.35 -25.43
CA PRO A 31 20.49 14.42 -25.87
C PRO A 31 21.91 14.98 -25.74
N HIS A 32 22.08 16.27 -25.55
CA HIS A 32 23.37 16.92 -25.30
C HIS A 32 23.81 16.88 -23.84
N ILE A 33 22.90 16.56 -22.91
CA ILE A 33 23.20 16.39 -21.47
C ILE A 33 23.37 14.91 -21.17
N ILE A 34 22.42 14.09 -21.65
CA ILE A 34 22.46 12.62 -21.52
C ILE A 34 22.37 12.04 -22.92
N GLY A 35 23.40 11.36 -23.37
CA GLY A 35 23.39 10.73 -24.69
C GLY A 35 22.25 9.72 -24.81
N LYS A 36 21.50 9.76 -25.92
CA LYS A 36 20.38 8.85 -26.18
C LYS A 36 20.74 7.38 -25.95
N LYS A 37 21.93 6.96 -26.36
CA LYS A 37 22.39 5.58 -26.16
C LYS A 37 22.48 5.22 -24.68
N VAL A 38 23.04 6.08 -23.84
CA VAL A 38 23.14 5.85 -22.39
C VAL A 38 21.76 5.72 -21.75
N TRP A 39 20.81 6.53 -22.22
CA TRP A 39 19.42 6.47 -21.75
C TRP A 39 18.77 5.13 -22.11
N TYR A 40 18.85 4.71 -23.37
CA TYR A 40 18.27 3.44 -23.82
C TYR A 40 18.96 2.24 -23.18
N ASP A 41 20.29 2.23 -23.06
CA ASP A 41 21.03 1.17 -22.38
C ASP A 41 20.57 1.03 -20.90
N ALA A 42 20.36 2.14 -20.21
CA ALA A 42 19.85 2.13 -18.83
C ALA A 42 18.40 1.63 -18.73
N MET A 43 17.55 1.96 -19.71
CA MET A 43 16.18 1.44 -19.76
C MET A 43 16.17 -0.06 -20.03
N ASP A 44 16.98 -0.54 -20.96
CA ASP A 44 17.10 -1.96 -21.30
C ASP A 44 17.62 -2.76 -20.09
N GLU A 45 18.64 -2.27 -19.39
CA GLU A 45 19.13 -2.87 -18.16
C GLU A 45 18.04 -2.94 -17.09
N ALA A 46 17.27 -1.85 -16.91
CA ALA A 46 16.18 -1.82 -15.95
C ALA A 46 15.06 -2.83 -16.29
N GLU A 47 14.74 -3.01 -17.58
CA GLU A 47 13.76 -4.01 -18.03
C GLU A 47 14.28 -5.45 -17.83
N GLU A 48 15.56 -5.72 -18.08
CA GLU A 48 16.18 -7.04 -17.86
C GLU A 48 16.20 -7.44 -16.37
N MET A 49 16.21 -6.46 -15.46
CA MET A 49 16.16 -6.71 -14.01
C MET A 49 14.78 -7.11 -13.48
N ILE A 50 13.71 -6.97 -14.28
CA ILE A 50 12.37 -7.31 -13.88
C ILE A 50 12.22 -8.83 -13.72
N ASP A 51 11.77 -9.27 -12.55
CA ASP A 51 11.47 -10.67 -12.28
C ASP A 51 10.00 -10.82 -11.82
N LEU A 52 9.16 -11.29 -12.73
CA LEU A 52 7.74 -11.57 -12.47
C LEU A 52 7.52 -12.96 -11.87
N SER A 53 8.57 -13.79 -11.74
CA SER A 53 8.48 -15.12 -11.13
C SER A 53 8.59 -15.10 -9.60
N VAL A 54 8.80 -13.92 -8.99
CA VAL A 54 8.88 -13.79 -7.52
C VAL A 54 7.60 -14.27 -6.86
N GLU A 55 7.74 -15.00 -5.77
CA GLU A 55 6.61 -15.38 -4.92
C GLU A 55 6.25 -14.21 -4.01
N THR A 56 5.00 -13.77 -4.10
CA THR A 56 4.46 -12.70 -3.28
C THR A 56 3.17 -13.14 -2.61
N ASP A 57 2.86 -12.54 -1.48
CA ASP A 57 1.56 -12.65 -0.82
C ASP A 57 1.01 -11.24 -0.59
N ILE A 58 0.78 -10.57 -1.68
CA ILE A 58 0.22 -9.21 -1.69
C ILE A 58 -1.27 -9.33 -1.95
N GLN A 59 -2.07 -8.80 -1.01
CA GLN A 59 -3.52 -8.83 -1.11
C GLN A 59 -4.06 -7.39 -1.05
N GLY A 60 -4.99 -7.09 -1.94
CA GLY A 60 -5.69 -5.81 -2.00
C GLY A 60 -7.18 -6.01 -1.75
N TYR A 61 -7.72 -5.30 -0.78
CA TYR A 61 -9.13 -5.40 -0.41
C TYR A 61 -9.82 -4.04 -0.51
N ASP A 62 -11.03 -4.05 -1.01
CA ASP A 62 -11.95 -2.93 -0.96
C ASP A 62 -13.38 -3.48 -0.76
N ILE A 63 -14.22 -2.72 -0.07
CA ILE A 63 -15.64 -3.08 0.11
C ILE A 63 -16.44 -2.84 -1.17
N ASP A 64 -15.96 -1.96 -2.03
CA ASP A 64 -16.59 -1.57 -3.29
C ASP A 64 -16.05 -2.45 -4.43
N GLU A 65 -16.92 -3.26 -5.03
CA GLU A 65 -16.58 -4.13 -6.15
C GLU A 65 -16.07 -3.37 -7.37
N ASP A 66 -16.56 -2.15 -7.60
CA ASP A 66 -16.11 -1.34 -8.73
C ASP A 66 -14.68 -0.84 -8.51
N MET A 67 -14.31 -0.52 -7.27
CA MET A 67 -12.94 -0.19 -6.90
C MET A 67 -12.01 -1.40 -7.07
N VAL A 68 -12.47 -2.60 -6.73
CA VAL A 68 -11.71 -3.85 -6.96
C VAL A 68 -11.45 -4.08 -8.45
N LYS A 69 -12.45 -3.85 -9.31
CA LYS A 69 -12.29 -3.96 -10.77
C LYS A 69 -11.27 -2.96 -11.31
N ILE A 70 -11.36 -1.71 -10.88
CA ILE A 70 -10.40 -0.66 -11.25
C ILE A 70 -8.99 -1.02 -10.79
N ALA A 71 -8.84 -1.53 -9.57
CA ALA A 71 -7.56 -1.95 -9.03
C ALA A 71 -6.93 -3.10 -9.85
N ARG A 72 -7.72 -4.09 -10.24
CA ARG A 72 -7.27 -5.17 -11.13
C ARG A 72 -6.80 -4.66 -12.49
N GLU A 73 -7.54 -3.74 -13.07
CA GLU A 73 -7.16 -3.15 -14.37
C GLU A 73 -5.88 -2.33 -14.26
N ASN A 74 -5.74 -1.52 -13.21
CA ASN A 74 -4.52 -0.76 -12.97
C ASN A 74 -3.30 -1.67 -12.75
N ALA A 75 -3.47 -2.78 -12.02
CA ALA A 75 -2.41 -3.77 -11.83
C ALA A 75 -2.02 -4.44 -13.14
N ARG A 76 -3.00 -4.74 -13.99
CA ARG A 76 -2.76 -5.29 -15.34
C ARG A 76 -1.99 -4.32 -16.22
N MET A 77 -2.37 -3.04 -16.22
CA MET A 77 -1.65 -2.00 -16.96
C MET A 77 -0.22 -1.80 -16.44
N ALA A 78 0.01 -1.98 -15.14
CA ALA A 78 1.34 -1.95 -14.55
C ALA A 78 2.15 -3.25 -14.77
N GLY A 79 1.52 -4.31 -15.25
CA GLY A 79 2.16 -5.61 -15.51
C GLY A 79 2.42 -6.45 -14.26
N VAL A 80 1.69 -6.22 -13.16
CA VAL A 80 1.89 -6.91 -11.87
C VAL A 80 0.62 -7.59 -11.35
N ASP A 81 -0.40 -7.75 -12.17
CA ASP A 81 -1.68 -8.34 -11.81
C ASP A 81 -1.57 -9.77 -11.26
N LYS A 82 -0.58 -10.54 -11.74
CA LYS A 82 -0.33 -11.91 -11.26
C LYS A 82 0.33 -11.97 -9.87
N LEU A 83 0.89 -10.87 -9.40
CA LEU A 83 1.57 -10.78 -8.12
C LEU A 83 0.65 -10.33 -6.97
N ILE A 84 -0.59 -9.94 -7.29
CA ILE A 84 -1.54 -9.38 -6.32
C ILE A 84 -2.86 -10.13 -6.40
N HIS A 85 -3.38 -10.51 -5.25
CA HIS A 85 -4.75 -11.03 -5.13
C HIS A 85 -5.68 -9.90 -4.70
N PHE A 86 -6.58 -9.48 -5.58
CA PHE A 86 -7.63 -8.51 -5.27
C PHE A 86 -8.95 -9.19 -4.97
N GLN A 87 -9.60 -8.77 -3.90
CA GLN A 87 -10.89 -9.30 -3.49
C GLN A 87 -11.76 -8.20 -2.89
N ARG A 88 -13.07 -8.25 -3.18
CA ARG A 88 -14.04 -7.49 -2.41
C ARG A 88 -14.11 -8.07 -0.99
N ARG A 89 -13.73 -7.27 -0.01
CA ARG A 89 -13.74 -7.67 1.40
C ARG A 89 -13.81 -6.44 2.30
N GLY A 90 -14.69 -6.46 3.30
CA GLY A 90 -14.71 -5.47 4.36
C GLY A 90 -13.62 -5.72 5.39
N VAL A 91 -13.31 -4.70 6.19
CA VAL A 91 -12.29 -4.80 7.25
C VAL A 91 -12.69 -5.77 8.36
N GLU A 92 -13.98 -5.97 8.58
CA GLU A 92 -14.53 -6.93 9.52
C GLU A 92 -14.10 -8.38 9.26
N ASP A 93 -13.81 -8.70 8.00
CA ASP A 93 -13.37 -10.01 7.55
C ASP A 93 -11.86 -10.13 7.40
N LEU A 94 -11.11 -9.11 7.84
CA LEU A 94 -9.66 -9.13 7.74
C LEU A 94 -9.06 -10.18 8.66
N HIS A 95 -8.43 -11.17 8.08
CA HIS A 95 -7.64 -12.18 8.77
C HIS A 95 -6.56 -12.73 7.85
N HIS A 96 -5.50 -13.28 8.41
CA HIS A 96 -4.45 -13.93 7.64
C HIS A 96 -3.73 -15.00 8.48
N PRO A 97 -3.47 -16.19 7.94
CA PRO A 97 -2.81 -17.27 8.69
C PRO A 97 -1.30 -17.06 8.86
N LYS A 98 -0.67 -16.30 7.98
CA LYS A 98 0.78 -16.04 8.03
C LYS A 98 1.09 -15.02 9.12
N LYS A 99 2.31 -15.13 9.66
CA LYS A 99 2.86 -14.20 10.66
C LYS A 99 3.75 -13.15 10.02
N TYR A 100 3.99 -12.06 10.74
CA TYR A 100 4.93 -10.98 10.37
C TYR A 100 4.58 -10.25 9.07
N GLY A 101 3.31 -10.02 8.84
CA GLY A 101 2.83 -9.24 7.71
C GLY A 101 2.71 -7.75 7.99
N PHE A 102 2.28 -7.03 6.96
CA PHE A 102 2.03 -5.60 7.01
C PHE A 102 0.63 -5.29 6.52
N ILE A 103 -0.05 -4.39 7.23
CA ILE A 103 -1.28 -3.76 6.77
C ILE A 103 -0.93 -2.32 6.39
N ILE A 104 -1.31 -1.92 5.19
CA ILE A 104 -1.23 -0.53 4.73
C ILE A 104 -2.63 -0.10 4.36
N THR A 105 -3.15 0.91 5.03
CA THR A 105 -4.53 1.32 4.84
C THR A 105 -4.73 2.83 4.94
N ASN A 106 -5.65 3.33 4.13
CA ASN A 106 -6.14 4.69 4.17
C ASN A 106 -7.68 4.64 4.23
N PRO A 107 -8.25 4.34 5.40
CA PRO A 107 -9.68 4.22 5.55
C PRO A 107 -10.38 5.58 5.44
N PRO A 108 -11.70 5.61 5.18
CA PRO A 108 -12.45 6.85 5.21
C PRO A 108 -12.34 7.54 6.57
N TYR A 109 -12.39 8.85 6.58
CA TYR A 109 -12.26 9.68 7.79
C TYR A 109 -13.43 10.65 7.97
N GLY A 110 -14.56 10.39 7.29
CA GLY A 110 -15.80 11.11 7.50
C GLY A 110 -15.87 12.49 6.82
N GLU A 111 -15.40 12.57 5.59
CA GLU A 111 -15.55 13.81 4.78
C GLU A 111 -17.01 14.21 4.58
N ARG A 112 -17.91 13.23 4.51
CA ARG A 112 -19.36 13.46 4.41
C ARG A 112 -19.99 13.42 5.78
N LEU A 113 -20.94 14.32 6.04
CA LEU A 113 -21.66 14.38 7.33
C LEU A 113 -22.33 13.06 7.73
N GLN A 114 -22.79 12.28 6.75
CA GLN A 114 -23.41 10.98 6.95
C GLN A 114 -22.43 9.89 7.44
N ASP A 115 -21.14 10.04 7.15
CA ASP A 115 -20.12 9.03 7.45
C ASP A 115 -19.53 9.23 8.85
N LYS A 116 -19.61 10.43 9.42
CA LYS A 116 -18.98 10.77 10.71
C LYS A 116 -19.44 9.89 11.86
N SER A 117 -20.71 9.51 11.89
CA SER A 117 -21.26 8.65 12.97
C SER A 117 -20.75 7.21 12.90
N GLN A 118 -20.29 6.75 11.75
CA GLN A 118 -19.80 5.39 11.53
C GLN A 118 -18.29 5.26 11.78
N MET A 119 -17.56 6.37 11.83
CA MET A 119 -16.11 6.37 11.99
C MET A 119 -15.63 5.69 13.27
N PRO A 120 -16.20 5.95 14.46
CA PRO A 120 -15.77 5.28 15.68
C PRO A 120 -15.87 3.76 15.58
N GLN A 121 -16.94 3.22 15.00
CA GLN A 121 -17.12 1.78 14.85
C GLN A 121 -16.15 1.19 13.84
N LEU A 122 -15.91 1.86 12.72
CA LEU A 122 -14.95 1.42 11.70
C LEU A 122 -13.55 1.29 12.31
N TYR A 123 -13.09 2.31 13.03
CA TYR A 123 -11.74 2.31 13.61
C TYR A 123 -11.62 1.34 14.79
N ARG A 124 -12.69 1.10 15.56
CA ARG A 124 -12.71 0.01 16.53
C ARG A 124 -12.55 -1.35 15.88
N THR A 125 -13.26 -1.60 14.79
CA THR A 125 -13.15 -2.84 14.03
C THR A 125 -11.74 -3.04 13.46
N ILE A 126 -11.14 -1.99 12.91
CA ILE A 126 -9.72 -2.02 12.46
C ILE A 126 -8.82 -2.44 13.63
N GLY A 127 -8.99 -1.83 14.79
CA GLY A 127 -8.20 -2.17 15.97
C GLY A 127 -8.39 -3.60 16.45
N GLU A 128 -9.61 -4.11 16.44
CA GLU A 128 -9.93 -5.50 16.81
C GLU A 128 -9.27 -6.50 15.85
N ARG A 129 -9.41 -6.29 14.56
CA ARG A 129 -8.79 -7.18 13.54
C ARG A 129 -7.28 -7.12 13.61
N PHE A 130 -6.69 -5.95 13.81
CA PHE A 130 -5.26 -5.80 13.96
C PHE A 130 -4.71 -6.52 15.21
N ARG A 131 -5.41 -6.48 16.33
CA ARG A 131 -5.02 -7.23 17.54
C ARG A 131 -4.99 -8.74 17.32
N GLU A 132 -5.86 -9.28 16.48
CA GLU A 132 -5.84 -10.70 16.11
C GLU A 132 -4.63 -11.08 15.27
N LEU A 133 -4.03 -10.13 14.59
CA LEU A 133 -2.79 -10.27 13.81
C LEU A 133 -1.59 -9.84 14.67
N ASP A 134 -1.33 -10.55 15.75
CA ASP A 134 -0.43 -10.18 16.85
C ASP A 134 1.04 -9.93 16.44
N SER A 135 1.49 -10.53 15.34
CA SER A 135 2.84 -10.36 14.79
C SER A 135 2.92 -9.37 13.62
N TRP A 136 1.81 -8.69 13.29
CA TRP A 136 1.72 -7.78 12.16
C TRP A 136 2.00 -6.33 12.56
N SER A 137 2.45 -5.55 11.59
CA SER A 137 2.54 -4.09 11.69
C SER A 137 1.44 -3.45 10.86
N MET A 138 0.95 -2.30 11.29
CA MET A 138 -0.04 -1.52 10.54
C MET A 138 0.46 -0.10 10.31
N TYR A 139 0.32 0.34 9.07
CA TYR A 139 0.59 1.69 8.61
C TYR A 139 -0.71 2.32 8.16
N LEU A 140 -1.12 3.36 8.86
CA LEU A 140 -2.42 4.00 8.71
C LEU A 140 -2.25 5.46 8.31
N ILE A 141 -2.88 5.86 7.20
CA ILE A 141 -2.98 7.26 6.79
C ILE A 141 -4.42 7.71 6.98
N THR A 142 -4.64 8.75 7.77
CA THR A 142 -5.99 9.22 8.08
C THR A 142 -6.03 10.68 8.52
N ALA A 143 -7.13 11.36 8.24
CA ALA A 143 -7.45 12.65 8.83
C ALA A 143 -8.39 12.53 10.05
N TYR A 144 -8.77 11.32 10.45
CA TYR A 144 -9.61 11.08 11.62
C TYR A 144 -8.83 11.26 12.92
N GLU A 145 -9.13 12.33 13.66
CA GLU A 145 -8.34 12.73 14.83
C GLU A 145 -8.46 11.75 16.03
N GLN A 146 -9.54 10.97 16.10
CA GLN A 146 -9.78 9.98 17.16
C GLN A 146 -9.25 8.58 16.80
N ALA A 147 -8.44 8.46 15.72
CA ALA A 147 -7.98 7.16 15.21
C ALA A 147 -7.31 6.30 16.28
N GLU A 148 -6.31 6.81 16.98
CA GLU A 148 -5.59 6.07 18.03
C GLU A 148 -6.52 5.64 19.17
N LYS A 149 -7.43 6.52 19.58
CA LYS A 149 -8.40 6.23 20.64
C LYS A 149 -9.35 5.09 20.25
N ASP A 150 -9.92 5.15 19.06
CA ASP A 150 -10.91 4.16 18.62
C ASP A 150 -10.25 2.84 18.20
N ILE A 151 -9.03 2.87 17.64
CA ILE A 151 -8.21 1.66 17.43
C ILE A 151 -7.86 1.01 18.79
N GLY A 152 -7.76 1.79 19.86
CA GLY A 152 -7.45 1.30 21.20
C GLY A 152 -5.96 1.08 21.46
N ARG A 153 -5.10 1.68 20.64
CA ARG A 153 -3.64 1.65 20.77
C ARG A 153 -3.03 2.97 20.30
N LYS A 154 -2.08 3.47 21.05
CA LYS A 154 -1.25 4.60 20.62
C LYS A 154 -0.23 4.11 19.60
N ALA A 155 -0.05 4.88 18.53
CA ALA A 155 0.96 4.58 17.53
C ALA A 155 2.38 4.69 18.10
N ASP A 156 3.28 3.81 17.65
CA ASP A 156 4.70 3.85 18.03
C ASP A 156 5.39 5.07 17.40
N LYS A 157 4.96 5.43 16.18
CA LYS A 157 5.40 6.65 15.49
C LYS A 157 4.21 7.30 14.82
N ASN A 158 4.21 8.64 14.80
CA ASN A 158 3.28 9.41 14.01
C ASN A 158 3.99 10.56 13.28
N ARG A 159 3.48 10.93 12.14
CA ARG A 159 3.91 12.08 11.37
C ARG A 159 2.68 12.83 10.86
N LYS A 160 2.64 14.13 11.06
CA LYS A 160 1.65 15.01 10.43
C LYS A 160 2.08 15.26 8.99
N ILE A 161 1.16 15.05 8.07
CA ILE A 161 1.36 15.33 6.65
C ILE A 161 0.52 16.56 6.33
N TYR A 162 1.19 17.67 6.00
CA TYR A 162 0.53 18.88 5.55
C TYR A 162 0.37 18.81 4.03
N ASN A 163 -0.78 18.37 3.58
CA ASN A 163 -1.15 18.41 2.18
C ASN A 163 -2.46 19.20 2.06
N ARG A 164 -2.41 20.29 1.38
CA ARG A 164 -3.41 21.33 1.07
C ARG A 164 -4.75 21.39 1.85
N MET A 165 -5.25 20.32 2.46
CA MET A 165 -6.44 20.10 3.32
C MET A 165 -7.02 18.69 3.06
N PRO A 166 -7.49 17.94 4.03
CA PRO A 166 -7.41 18.15 5.48
C PRO A 166 -6.07 17.72 6.08
N LYS A 167 -5.82 18.13 7.33
CA LYS A 167 -4.67 17.70 8.10
C LYS A 167 -4.68 16.18 8.26
N THR A 168 -3.66 15.52 7.74
CA THR A 168 -3.56 14.06 7.69
C THR A 168 -2.43 13.58 8.58
N TYR A 169 -2.64 12.43 9.20
CA TYR A 169 -1.66 11.77 10.06
C TYR A 169 -1.23 10.45 9.44
N TYR A 170 0.06 10.17 9.54
CA TYR A 170 0.63 8.86 9.23
C TYR A 170 1.03 8.19 10.53
N TYR A 171 0.30 7.14 10.90
CA TYR A 171 0.52 6.35 12.10
C TYR A 171 1.21 5.03 11.79
N GLN A 172 2.19 4.68 12.60
CA GLN A 172 2.87 3.39 12.51
C GLN A 172 2.66 2.61 13.80
N PHE A 173 1.99 1.47 13.69
CA PHE A 173 1.79 0.51 14.76
C PHE A 173 2.68 -0.69 14.48
N LEU A 174 3.79 -0.82 15.20
CA LEU A 174 4.83 -1.78 14.90
C LEU A 174 4.60 -3.09 15.64
N GLY A 175 4.68 -4.19 14.90
CA GLY A 175 4.72 -5.55 15.45
C GLY A 175 6.16 -6.00 15.75
N PRO A 176 6.32 -7.19 16.33
CA PRO A 176 7.62 -7.76 16.62
C PRO A 176 8.39 -8.06 15.33
N LYS A 177 9.70 -7.99 15.38
CA LYS A 177 10.55 -8.43 14.26
C LYS A 177 10.48 -9.96 14.13
N PRO A 178 10.47 -10.49 12.91
CA PRO A 178 10.59 -11.94 12.71
C PRO A 178 11.90 -12.44 13.30
N PRO A 179 11.93 -13.69 13.81
CA PRO A 179 13.17 -14.28 14.28
C PRO A 179 14.18 -14.34 13.14
N LYS A 180 15.44 -14.07 13.44
CA LYS A 180 16.53 -14.24 12.45
C LYS A 180 16.55 -15.69 11.99
N ARG A 181 16.57 -15.92 10.67
CA ARG A 181 16.90 -17.23 10.13
C ARG A 181 18.26 -17.63 10.72
N ARG A 182 18.31 -18.74 11.45
CA ARG A 182 19.59 -19.37 11.74
C ARG A 182 20.04 -19.97 10.42
N ASP A 183 21.12 -19.43 9.87
CA ASP A 183 21.82 -20.08 8.78
C ASP A 183 22.26 -21.45 9.32
N VAL A 184 21.71 -22.47 8.70
CA VAL A 184 22.07 -23.87 8.99
C VAL A 184 23.23 -24.23 8.08
#